data_ff3aea33de7c2dbc68393342288edbab
#
_entry.id   ff3aea33de7c2dbc68393342288edbab
#
_cell.length_a   1.000
_cell.length_b   1.000
_cell.length_c   1.000
_cell.angle_alpha   90.00
_cell.angle_beta   90.00
_cell.angle_gamma   90.00
#
_symmetry.space_group_name_H-M   'P 1'
#
loop_
_entity.id
_entity.type
_entity.pdbx_description
1 polymer ?
#
loop_
_entity_poly.entity_id
_entity_poly.type
_entity_poly.pdbx_seq_one_letter_code
_entity_poly.pdbx_strand_id
1 'polypeptide(L)'
;KLTTDVKTNLFSVGFYIKKSFWNFGINANVSADAAISMDVFKALKTLGNGVYDLGNTAIEANAYMDAFLGTSFRVHRNINVGIKAKFLVGVATLDGQFSQLQANVTPDAVDATMQGTWRANGIFIDNSQVKGGNELPIDEVMRTDISYMLNNLNNFGFAVDLGAEVRLLDDHLKISAAVTDLGFIKWGGKTQISGKVKELLVLNYVLRL
;
A
#
# COMPACT_ATOMS: atom_id res chain seq x y z
N LYS A 1 -6.26 -8.73 9.98
CA LYS A 1 -5.53 -7.85 9.07
C LYS A 1 -4.51 -8.66 8.30
N LEU A 2 -4.46 -8.53 6.99
CA LEU A 2 -3.45 -9.08 6.11
C LEU A 2 -2.62 -7.91 5.58
N THR A 3 -1.30 -8.00 5.72
CA THR A 3 -0.36 -6.99 5.24
C THR A 3 0.64 -7.68 4.31
N THR A 4 0.89 -7.07 3.18
CA THR A 4 1.92 -7.50 2.23
C THR A 4 2.76 -6.30 1.84
N ASP A 5 4.08 -6.41 2.03
CA ASP A 5 5.04 -5.40 1.64
C ASP A 5 6.08 -6.01 0.72
N VAL A 6 6.28 -5.39 -0.44
CA VAL A 6 7.31 -5.76 -1.41
C VAL A 6 8.21 -4.55 -1.62
N LYS A 7 9.49 -4.73 -1.33
CA LYS A 7 10.52 -3.71 -1.54
C LYS A 7 11.62 -4.25 -2.45
N THR A 8 11.86 -3.54 -3.53
CA THR A 8 12.89 -3.89 -4.52
C THR A 8 13.92 -2.78 -4.62
N ASN A 9 15.19 -3.13 -4.43
CA ASN A 9 16.29 -2.20 -4.71
C ASN A 9 16.57 -2.21 -6.20
N LEU A 10 16.39 -1.08 -6.86
CA LEU A 10 16.66 -0.91 -8.28
C LEU A 10 18.13 -0.60 -8.55
N PHE A 11 18.71 0.21 -7.68
CA PHE A 11 20.10 0.63 -7.77
C PHE A 11 20.60 1.07 -6.41
N SER A 12 21.81 0.68 -6.04
CA SER A 12 22.48 1.24 -4.86
C SER A 12 23.99 1.18 -4.98
N VAL A 13 24.64 2.18 -4.41
CA VAL A 13 26.10 2.27 -4.30
C VAL A 13 26.47 2.55 -2.85
N GLY A 14 27.45 1.84 -2.35
CA GLY A 14 27.99 2.04 -1.02
C GLY A 14 29.51 2.25 -1.06
N PHE A 15 30.01 3.12 -0.21
CA PHE A 15 31.42 3.45 -0.10
C PHE A 15 31.79 3.90 1.32
N TYR A 16 33.07 3.84 1.61
CA TYR A 16 33.60 4.30 2.91
C TYR A 16 34.22 5.68 2.79
N ILE A 17 33.85 6.57 3.73
CA ILE A 17 34.53 7.83 3.97
C ILE A 17 35.10 7.74 5.39
N LYS A 18 36.41 7.64 5.51
CA LYS A 18 37.11 7.41 6.79
C LYS A 18 36.53 6.17 7.51
N LYS A 19 35.86 6.38 8.65
CA LYS A 19 35.28 5.31 9.49
C LYS A 19 33.79 5.16 9.34
N SER A 20 33.18 5.91 8.43
CA SER A 20 31.74 5.87 8.16
C SER A 20 31.44 5.20 6.84
N PHE A 21 30.45 4.34 6.81
CA PHE A 21 29.91 3.77 5.59
C PHE A 21 28.77 4.64 5.09
N TRP A 22 28.81 4.97 3.81
CA TRP A 22 27.79 5.75 3.13
C TRP A 22 27.17 4.91 2.04
N ASN A 23 25.87 5.06 1.84
CA ASN A 23 25.17 4.44 0.74
C ASN A 23 24.08 5.34 0.21
N PHE A 24 23.86 5.28 -1.09
CA PHE A 24 22.73 5.92 -1.73
C PHE A 24 22.13 4.97 -2.77
N GLY A 25 20.87 5.20 -3.13
CA GLY A 25 20.23 4.35 -4.13
C GLY A 25 18.76 4.70 -4.31
N ILE A 26 18.08 3.86 -5.08
CA ILE A 26 16.68 3.98 -5.43
C ILE A 26 16.01 2.63 -5.17
N ASN A 27 14.85 2.67 -4.50
CA ASN A 27 13.98 1.52 -4.30
C ASN A 27 12.61 1.77 -4.94
N ALA A 28 11.96 0.68 -5.30
CA ALA A 28 10.53 0.64 -5.59
C ALA A 28 9.83 -0.16 -4.48
N ASN A 29 8.73 0.37 -3.99
CA ASN A 29 7.99 -0.17 -2.85
C ASN A 29 6.52 -0.31 -3.22
N VAL A 30 5.94 -1.45 -2.87
CA VAL A 30 4.50 -1.71 -2.99
C VAL A 30 4.05 -2.31 -1.67
N SER A 31 3.05 -1.69 -1.06
CA SER A 31 2.41 -2.20 0.14
C SER A 31 0.92 -2.38 -0.09
N ALA A 32 0.35 -3.42 0.49
CA ALA A 32 -1.08 -3.65 0.49
C ALA A 32 -1.53 -4.15 1.86
N ASP A 33 -2.50 -3.48 2.41
CA ASP A 33 -3.15 -3.80 3.67
C ASP A 33 -4.61 -4.13 3.42
N ALA A 34 -5.07 -5.26 3.95
CA ALA A 34 -6.48 -5.61 3.95
C ALA A 34 -6.94 -5.92 5.38
N ALA A 35 -7.89 -5.17 5.87
CA ALA A 35 -8.61 -5.49 7.09
C ALA A 35 -9.90 -6.22 6.68
N ILE A 36 -9.95 -7.52 6.91
CA ILE A 36 -11.06 -8.39 6.52
C ILE A 36 -11.82 -8.77 7.79
N SER A 37 -13.16 -8.69 7.74
CA SER A 37 -14.02 -9.14 8.83
C SER A 37 -13.80 -10.63 9.14
N MET A 38 -13.86 -11.00 10.43
CA MET A 38 -13.79 -12.41 10.84
C MET A 38 -14.94 -13.26 10.30
N ASP A 39 -16.04 -12.64 9.93
CA ASP A 39 -17.21 -13.34 9.38
C ASP A 39 -16.97 -13.88 7.97
N VAL A 40 -15.98 -13.33 7.22
CA VAL A 40 -15.48 -13.95 5.98
C VAL A 40 -14.99 -15.37 6.24
N PHE A 41 -14.21 -15.57 7.30
CA PHE A 41 -13.68 -16.89 7.65
C PHE A 41 -14.78 -17.83 8.15
N LYS A 42 -15.80 -17.32 8.83
CA LYS A 42 -16.97 -18.10 9.22
C LYS A 42 -17.77 -18.52 7.98
N ALA A 43 -18.00 -17.60 7.06
CA ALA A 43 -18.69 -17.89 5.80
C ALA A 43 -17.98 -18.97 4.99
N LEU A 44 -16.66 -18.89 4.87
CA LEU A 44 -15.85 -19.90 4.19
C LEU A 44 -15.86 -21.27 4.88
N LYS A 45 -15.96 -21.29 6.22
CA LYS A 45 -15.98 -22.53 7.00
C LYS A 45 -17.34 -23.24 6.96
N THR A 46 -18.42 -22.48 6.92
CA THR A 46 -19.77 -23.05 7.00
C THR A 46 -20.39 -23.34 5.64
N LEU A 47 -19.94 -22.67 4.56
CA LEU A 47 -20.38 -22.86 3.14
C LEU A 47 -21.88 -23.27 3.05
N GLY A 48 -22.73 -22.65 3.85
CA GLY A 48 -24.16 -22.99 3.95
C GLY A 48 -25.03 -21.77 3.69
N ASN A 49 -26.34 -22.01 3.59
CA ASN A 49 -27.32 -20.94 3.50
C ASN A 49 -27.25 -20.04 4.71
N GLY A 50 -27.26 -18.73 4.51
CA GLY A 50 -27.23 -17.78 5.61
C GLY A 50 -26.92 -16.36 5.17
N VAL A 51 -27.06 -15.45 6.11
CA VAL A 51 -26.68 -14.04 5.95
C VAL A 51 -25.31 -13.85 6.58
N TYR A 52 -24.35 -13.41 5.77
CA TYR A 52 -22.98 -13.14 6.18
C TYR A 52 -22.75 -11.63 6.14
N ASP A 53 -22.43 -11.04 7.29
CA ASP A 53 -22.03 -9.64 7.37
C ASP A 53 -20.52 -9.54 7.29
N LEU A 54 -20.05 -9.08 6.15
CA LEU A 54 -18.62 -8.89 5.85
C LEU A 54 -18.24 -7.41 5.99
N GLY A 55 -19.10 -6.59 6.63
CA GLY A 55 -18.88 -5.17 6.84
C GLY A 55 -17.58 -4.86 7.60
N ASN A 56 -17.18 -3.60 7.62
CA ASN A 56 -15.92 -3.13 8.18
C ASN A 56 -14.67 -3.72 7.50
N THR A 57 -14.76 -3.96 6.21
CA THR A 57 -13.59 -4.31 5.39
C THR A 57 -12.94 -3.04 4.87
N ALA A 58 -11.62 -2.93 5.07
CA ALA A 58 -10.82 -1.84 4.54
C ALA A 58 -9.67 -2.41 3.71
N ILE A 59 -9.38 -1.78 2.59
CA ILE A 59 -8.27 -2.12 1.70
C ILE A 59 -7.47 -0.86 1.50
N GLU A 60 -6.17 -0.93 1.74
CA GLU A 60 -5.22 0.13 1.45
C GLU A 60 -4.08 -0.46 0.62
N ALA A 61 -3.75 0.19 -0.49
CA ALA A 61 -2.62 -0.19 -1.30
C ALA A 61 -1.83 1.06 -1.69
N ASN A 62 -0.51 0.98 -1.58
CA ASN A 62 0.40 2.07 -1.89
C ASN A 62 1.54 1.57 -2.76
N ALA A 63 1.86 2.33 -3.80
CA ALA A 63 3.05 2.13 -4.63
C ALA A 63 3.83 3.44 -4.67
N TYR A 64 5.11 3.40 -4.32
CA TYR A 64 5.99 4.57 -4.33
C TYR A 64 7.44 4.17 -4.62
N MET A 65 8.20 5.14 -5.07
CA MET A 65 9.66 5.03 -5.20
C MET A 65 10.33 5.87 -4.12
N ASP A 66 11.49 5.45 -3.67
CA ASP A 66 12.32 6.26 -2.79
C ASP A 66 13.74 6.39 -3.34
N ALA A 67 14.26 7.61 -3.30
CA ALA A 67 15.69 7.88 -3.44
C ALA A 67 16.26 8.11 -2.04
N PHE A 68 17.29 7.37 -1.66
CA PHE A 68 17.81 7.42 -0.30
C PHE A 68 19.30 7.76 -0.23
N LEU A 69 19.67 8.40 0.88
CA LEU A 69 21.05 8.58 1.30
C LEU A 69 21.18 8.10 2.75
N GLY A 70 22.07 7.15 2.98
CA GLY A 70 22.27 6.57 4.29
C GLY A 70 23.73 6.67 4.73
N THR A 71 23.93 6.72 6.03
CA THR A 71 25.25 6.61 6.63
C THR A 71 25.20 5.78 7.89
N SER A 72 26.25 5.02 8.15
CA SER A 72 26.45 4.34 9.42
C SER A 72 27.86 4.60 9.92
N PHE A 73 27.97 4.75 11.22
CA PHE A 73 29.25 5.02 11.88
C PHE A 73 29.31 4.35 13.25
N ARG A 74 30.54 4.08 13.66
CA ARG A 74 30.81 3.48 14.96
C ARG A 74 30.89 4.57 16.01
N VAL A 75 29.95 4.56 16.95
CA VAL A 75 29.89 5.49 18.10
C VAL A 75 30.78 4.99 19.24
N HIS A 76 30.80 3.68 19.43
CA HIS A 76 31.61 3.01 20.46
C HIS A 76 32.23 1.75 19.86
N ARG A 77 33.23 1.14 20.55
CA ARG A 77 33.90 -0.07 20.10
C ARG A 77 32.93 -1.17 19.65
N ASN A 78 31.83 -1.29 20.37
CA ASN A 78 30.82 -2.34 20.16
C ASN A 78 29.47 -1.80 19.66
N ILE A 79 29.34 -0.49 19.35
CA ILE A 79 28.07 0.13 18.97
C ILE A 79 28.22 0.82 17.61
N ASN A 80 27.41 0.40 16.66
CA ASN A 80 27.20 1.08 15.38
C ASN A 80 25.81 1.71 15.36
N VAL A 81 25.70 2.90 14.81
CA VAL A 81 24.42 3.56 14.53
C VAL A 81 24.34 3.91 13.06
N GLY A 82 23.13 3.92 12.54
CA GLY A 82 22.87 4.28 11.16
C GLY A 82 21.65 5.18 11.06
N ILE A 83 21.70 6.08 10.11
CA ILE A 83 20.59 6.94 9.70
C ILE A 83 20.49 6.90 8.19
N LYS A 84 19.26 6.90 7.67
CA LYS A 84 18.99 7.00 6.25
C LYS A 84 17.86 8.00 6.04
N ALA A 85 18.10 8.99 5.19
CA ALA A 85 17.09 9.92 4.72
C ALA A 85 16.56 9.43 3.36
N LYS A 86 15.26 9.54 3.17
CA LYS A 86 14.57 9.11 1.95
C LYS A 86 13.73 10.26 1.41
N PHE A 87 13.82 10.48 0.11
CA PHE A 87 12.89 11.29 -0.66
C PHE A 87 11.92 10.34 -1.35
N LEU A 88 10.62 10.51 -1.08
CA LEU A 88 9.58 9.61 -1.57
C LEU A 88 8.83 10.23 -2.74
N VAL A 89 8.52 9.42 -3.74
CA VAL A 89 7.70 9.78 -4.89
C VAL A 89 6.57 8.77 -4.99
N GLY A 90 5.35 9.22 -4.67
CA GLY A 90 4.14 8.38 -4.75
C GLY A 90 3.76 8.13 -6.21
N VAL A 91 3.62 6.87 -6.57
CA VAL A 91 3.20 6.41 -7.89
C VAL A 91 1.70 6.17 -7.92
N ALA A 92 1.18 5.43 -6.94
CA ALA A 92 -0.25 5.14 -6.83
C ALA A 92 -0.64 4.86 -5.38
N THR A 93 -1.87 5.19 -5.03
CA THR A 93 -2.52 4.76 -3.78
C THR A 93 -3.98 4.43 -4.05
N LEU A 94 -4.47 3.43 -3.34
CA LEU A 94 -5.87 3.04 -3.30
C LEU A 94 -6.27 2.87 -1.84
N ASP A 95 -7.34 3.56 -1.43
CA ASP A 95 -7.97 3.44 -0.12
C ASP A 95 -9.44 3.10 -0.36
N GLY A 96 -9.89 1.97 0.14
CA GLY A 96 -11.28 1.51 0.07
C GLY A 96 -11.79 1.16 1.46
N GLN A 97 -12.93 1.76 1.83
CA GLN A 97 -13.61 1.48 3.08
C GLN A 97 -15.04 1.02 2.79
N PHE A 98 -15.32 -0.23 3.13
CA PHE A 98 -16.63 -0.83 2.95
C PHE A 98 -17.35 -0.85 4.29
N SER A 99 -18.37 -0.01 4.41
CA SER A 99 -19.19 0.10 5.64
C SER A 99 -20.24 -1.02 5.73
N GLN A 100 -20.66 -1.55 4.59
CA GLN A 100 -21.59 -2.65 4.49
C GLN A 100 -21.18 -3.57 3.35
N LEU A 101 -21.00 -4.84 3.67
CA LEU A 101 -20.79 -5.91 2.71
C LEU A 101 -21.55 -7.12 3.27
N GLN A 102 -22.75 -7.34 2.78
CA GLN A 102 -23.61 -8.46 3.18
C GLN A 102 -23.79 -9.41 2.01
N ALA A 103 -23.63 -10.68 2.27
CA ALA A 103 -23.97 -11.74 1.34
C ALA A 103 -25.08 -12.61 1.96
N ASN A 104 -26.22 -12.71 1.27
CA ASN A 104 -27.29 -13.64 1.60
C ASN A 104 -27.21 -14.83 0.64
N VAL A 105 -26.80 -15.97 1.17
CA VAL A 105 -26.65 -17.20 0.40
C VAL A 105 -27.89 -18.07 0.62
N THR A 106 -28.58 -18.36 -0.46
CA THR A 106 -29.70 -19.30 -0.53
C THR A 106 -29.36 -20.46 -1.46
N PRO A 107 -30.15 -21.57 -1.50
CA PRO A 107 -29.85 -22.67 -2.40
C PRO A 107 -29.87 -22.28 -3.89
N ASP A 108 -30.62 -21.24 -4.24
CA ASP A 108 -30.89 -20.86 -5.63
C ASP A 108 -30.22 -19.55 -6.04
N ALA A 109 -29.79 -18.73 -5.08
CA ALA A 109 -29.23 -17.40 -5.34
C ALA A 109 -28.25 -16.94 -4.27
N VAL A 110 -27.34 -16.07 -4.67
CA VAL A 110 -26.49 -15.27 -3.77
C VAL A 110 -26.80 -13.80 -4.02
N ASP A 111 -27.38 -13.15 -3.03
CA ASP A 111 -27.62 -11.71 -3.04
C ASP A 111 -26.49 -11.02 -2.26
N ALA A 112 -25.71 -10.17 -2.90
CA ALA A 112 -24.67 -9.41 -2.25
C ALA A 112 -24.99 -7.91 -2.29
N THR A 113 -24.99 -7.28 -1.12
CA THR A 113 -25.13 -5.82 -1.00
C THR A 113 -23.80 -5.24 -0.55
N MET A 114 -23.24 -4.30 -1.31
CA MET A 114 -22.01 -3.63 -0.98
C MET A 114 -22.23 -2.12 -0.89
N GLN A 115 -21.80 -1.50 0.20
CA GLN A 115 -21.75 -0.06 0.37
C GLN A 115 -20.39 0.35 0.89
N GLY A 116 -19.81 1.36 0.28
CA GLY A 116 -18.49 1.82 0.68
C GLY A 116 -18.07 3.09 -0.04
N THR A 117 -16.92 3.57 0.35
CA THR A 117 -16.22 4.67 -0.31
C THR A 117 -14.83 4.20 -0.71
N TRP A 118 -14.38 4.68 -1.84
CA TRP A 118 -13.03 4.42 -2.29
C TRP A 118 -12.39 5.70 -2.79
N ARG A 119 -11.08 5.76 -2.69
CA ARG A 119 -10.24 6.84 -3.16
C ARG A 119 -9.02 6.24 -3.84
N ALA A 120 -8.71 6.71 -5.02
CA ALA A 120 -7.48 6.36 -5.70
C ALA A 120 -6.75 7.62 -6.13
N ASN A 121 -5.44 7.57 -6.09
CA ASN A 121 -4.55 8.60 -6.61
C ASN A 121 -3.40 7.92 -7.35
N GLY A 122 -2.96 8.49 -8.45
CA GLY A 122 -1.85 7.92 -9.21
C GLY A 122 -1.38 8.86 -10.30
N ILE A 123 -0.09 8.84 -10.58
CA ILE A 123 0.53 9.70 -11.61
C ILE A 123 -0.02 9.43 -13.03
N PHE A 124 -0.68 8.30 -13.21
CA PHE A 124 -1.32 7.87 -14.46
C PHE A 124 -2.84 8.15 -14.49
N ILE A 125 -3.40 8.76 -13.43
CA ILE A 125 -4.84 9.05 -13.34
C ILE A 125 -5.11 10.46 -13.81
N ASP A 126 -6.01 10.60 -14.78
CA ASP A 126 -6.52 11.89 -15.27
C ASP A 126 -7.93 12.13 -14.75
N ASN A 127 -8.04 12.89 -13.68
CA ASN A 127 -9.34 13.21 -13.08
C ASN A 127 -10.18 14.23 -13.87
N SER A 128 -9.61 14.85 -14.88
CA SER A 128 -10.34 15.80 -15.74
C SER A 128 -11.41 15.11 -16.59
N GLN A 129 -11.27 13.80 -16.79
CA GLN A 129 -12.21 12.97 -17.54
C GLN A 129 -13.36 12.44 -16.67
N VAL A 130 -13.29 12.57 -15.34
CA VAL A 130 -14.34 12.13 -14.43
C VAL A 130 -15.51 13.09 -14.47
N LYS A 131 -16.45 12.88 -15.38
CA LYS A 131 -17.76 13.55 -15.39
C LYS A 131 -18.66 12.85 -14.40
N GLY A 132 -19.00 13.56 -13.31
CA GLY A 132 -19.78 13.03 -12.19
C GLY A 132 -20.88 12.04 -12.60
N GLY A 133 -20.67 10.76 -12.27
CA GLY A 133 -21.53 9.63 -12.52
C GLY A 133 -21.06 8.43 -11.72
N ASN A 134 -21.93 7.45 -11.53
CA ASN A 134 -21.65 6.26 -10.70
C ASN A 134 -20.72 5.24 -11.38
N GLU A 135 -20.37 5.41 -12.65
CA GLU A 135 -19.50 4.53 -13.42
C GLU A 135 -18.21 5.26 -13.75
N LEU A 136 -17.09 4.67 -13.34
CA LEU A 136 -15.77 5.14 -13.75
C LEU A 136 -15.36 4.33 -14.99
N PRO A 137 -15.31 4.93 -16.17
CA PRO A 137 -14.68 4.31 -17.31
C PRO A 137 -13.17 4.29 -17.06
N ILE A 138 -12.69 3.17 -16.50
CA ILE A 138 -11.27 3.00 -16.12
C ILE A 138 -10.37 3.28 -17.30
N ASP A 139 -10.76 2.89 -18.48
CA ASP A 139 -10.01 3.10 -19.74
C ASP A 139 -9.86 4.58 -20.11
N GLU A 140 -10.84 5.42 -19.77
CA GLU A 140 -10.79 6.87 -20.07
C GLU A 140 -9.95 7.66 -19.06
N VAL A 141 -9.84 7.16 -17.83
CA VAL A 141 -9.16 7.82 -16.71
C VAL A 141 -7.67 7.46 -16.67
N MET A 142 -7.30 6.27 -17.15
CA MET A 142 -5.91 5.81 -17.12
C MET A 142 -5.11 6.31 -18.32
N ARG A 143 -4.00 6.98 -18.04
CA ARG A 143 -3.03 7.43 -19.05
C ARG A 143 -1.79 6.54 -19.03
N THR A 144 -1.43 6.04 -20.19
CA THR A 144 -0.20 5.25 -20.39
C THR A 144 0.97 6.08 -20.94
N ASP A 145 0.74 7.37 -21.17
CA ASP A 145 1.73 8.30 -21.71
C ASP A 145 2.75 8.68 -20.63
N ILE A 146 4.03 8.40 -20.88
CA ILE A 146 5.14 8.70 -19.97
C ILE A 146 5.26 10.21 -19.71
N SER A 147 5.04 11.04 -20.73
CA SER A 147 5.11 12.50 -20.60
C SER A 147 4.04 12.99 -19.63
N TYR A 148 2.83 12.43 -19.70
CA TYR A 148 1.76 12.73 -18.74
C TYR A 148 2.16 12.34 -17.32
N MET A 149 2.68 11.14 -17.12
CA MET A 149 3.10 10.64 -15.80
C MET A 149 4.19 11.54 -15.19
N LEU A 150 5.20 11.92 -15.97
CA LEU A 150 6.27 12.80 -15.52
C LEU A 150 5.78 14.19 -15.14
N ASN A 151 4.82 14.74 -15.88
CA ASN A 151 4.22 16.04 -15.59
C ASN A 151 3.29 16.01 -14.37
N ASN A 152 2.83 14.84 -13.95
CA ASN A 152 1.97 14.63 -12.80
C ASN A 152 2.70 14.04 -11.58
N LEU A 153 4.03 14.06 -11.56
CA LEU A 153 4.82 13.77 -10.37
C LEU A 153 4.63 14.89 -9.34
N ASN A 154 3.57 14.80 -8.55
CA ASN A 154 3.20 15.79 -7.52
C ASN A 154 2.99 15.16 -6.14
N ASN A 155 3.17 13.85 -6.03
CA ASN A 155 3.02 13.08 -4.82
C ASN A 155 4.38 12.90 -4.14
N PHE A 156 4.84 13.89 -3.38
CA PHE A 156 6.15 13.86 -2.75
C PHE A 156 6.06 13.66 -1.25
N GLY A 157 7.11 13.06 -0.71
CA GLY A 157 7.24 12.82 0.71
C GLY A 157 8.68 12.66 1.17
N PHE A 158 8.83 12.50 2.46
CA PHE A 158 10.10 12.26 3.11
C PHE A 158 9.95 11.20 4.18
N ALA A 159 10.98 10.39 4.35
CA ALA A 159 11.06 9.44 5.44
C ALA A 159 12.49 9.34 5.98
N VAL A 160 12.61 8.81 7.19
CA VAL A 160 13.88 8.57 7.86
C VAL A 160 13.88 7.15 8.42
N ASP A 161 15.00 6.44 8.21
CA ASP A 161 15.29 5.20 8.92
C ASP A 161 16.37 5.46 9.96
N LEU A 162 16.21 4.89 11.15
CA LEU A 162 17.17 4.91 12.23
C LEU A 162 17.48 3.49 12.65
N GLY A 163 18.74 3.17 12.89
CA GLY A 163 19.15 1.86 13.31
C GLY A 163 20.33 1.87 14.25
N ALA A 164 20.41 0.87 15.11
CA ALA A 164 21.54 0.63 15.97
C ALA A 164 21.88 -0.86 16.01
N GLU A 165 23.16 -1.17 16.09
CA GLU A 165 23.70 -2.51 16.27
C GLU A 165 24.66 -2.48 17.45
N VAL A 166 24.49 -3.44 18.37
CA VAL A 166 25.40 -3.66 19.49
C VAL A 166 26.03 -5.04 19.35
N ARG A 167 27.35 -5.09 19.45
CA ARG A 167 28.15 -6.32 19.43
C ARG A 167 28.59 -6.65 20.83
N LEU A 168 28.32 -7.86 21.24
CA LEU A 168 28.61 -8.37 22.59
C LEU A 168 29.45 -9.66 22.49
N LEU A 169 30.04 -10.07 23.59
CA LEU A 169 30.82 -11.31 23.71
C LEU A 169 31.90 -11.43 22.63
N ASP A 170 32.71 -10.39 22.46
CA ASP A 170 33.79 -10.36 21.46
C ASP A 170 33.33 -10.71 20.03
N ASP A 171 32.24 -10.04 19.59
CA ASP A 171 31.58 -10.22 18.28
C ASP A 171 30.81 -11.53 18.08
N HIS A 172 30.67 -12.38 19.10
CA HIS A 172 29.90 -13.62 19.00
C HIS A 172 28.37 -13.39 19.06
N LEU A 173 27.93 -12.27 19.65
CA LEU A 173 26.51 -11.90 19.70
C LEU A 173 26.30 -10.52 19.13
N LYS A 174 25.39 -10.40 18.14
CA LYS A 174 24.96 -9.13 17.58
C LYS A 174 23.48 -8.94 17.85
N ILE A 175 23.14 -7.79 18.42
CA ILE A 175 21.75 -7.37 18.60
C ILE A 175 21.55 -6.09 17.80
N SER A 176 20.53 -6.04 16.96
CA SER A 176 20.19 -4.85 16.18
C SER A 176 18.72 -4.50 16.31
N ALA A 177 18.45 -3.20 16.27
CA ALA A 177 17.11 -2.66 16.22
C ALA A 177 17.06 -1.53 15.17
N ALA A 178 15.95 -1.44 14.46
CA ALA A 178 15.74 -0.37 13.48
C ALA A 178 14.27 0.06 13.48
N VAL A 179 14.08 1.35 13.24
CA VAL A 179 12.80 1.95 12.87
C VAL A 179 12.96 2.43 11.45
N THR A 180 12.12 1.94 10.56
CA THR A 180 12.18 2.25 9.12
C THR A 180 10.94 2.98 8.67
N ASP A 181 11.07 3.77 7.58
CA ASP A 181 9.98 4.45 6.91
C ASP A 181 9.16 5.40 7.81
N LEU A 182 9.85 6.03 8.78
CA LEU A 182 9.23 7.07 9.60
C LEU A 182 9.07 8.34 8.76
N GLY A 183 7.91 8.51 8.15
CA GLY A 183 7.68 9.58 7.21
C GLY A 183 6.25 9.65 6.68
N PHE A 184 6.07 10.38 5.59
CA PHE A 184 4.77 10.56 4.94
C PHE A 184 4.95 10.84 3.44
N ILE A 185 3.88 10.60 2.67
CA ILE A 185 3.72 11.05 1.28
C ILE A 185 2.50 11.95 1.23
N LYS A 186 2.65 13.13 0.64
CA LYS A 186 1.53 14.02 0.35
C LYS A 186 0.97 13.68 -1.02
N TRP A 187 -0.24 13.16 -1.05
CA TRP A 187 -0.93 12.83 -2.30
C TRP A 187 -1.61 14.07 -2.89
N GLY A 188 -1.35 14.37 -4.16
CA GLY A 188 -1.87 15.56 -4.83
C GLY A 188 -3.31 15.37 -5.32
N GLY A 189 -4.10 16.48 -5.30
CA GLY A 189 -5.52 16.44 -5.65
C GLY A 189 -5.85 16.30 -7.12
N LYS A 190 -4.93 16.68 -8.05
CA LYS A 190 -5.18 16.65 -9.50
C LYS A 190 -5.28 15.24 -10.10
N THR A 191 -4.67 14.28 -9.45
CA THR A 191 -4.64 12.87 -9.85
C THR A 191 -5.45 11.99 -8.91
N GLN A 192 -6.35 12.59 -8.13
CA GLN A 192 -7.20 11.88 -7.18
C GLN A 192 -8.60 11.72 -7.73
N ILE A 193 -9.11 10.50 -7.67
CA ILE A 193 -10.48 10.13 -7.95
C ILE A 193 -11.08 9.45 -6.73
N SER A 194 -12.37 9.60 -6.54
CA SER A 194 -13.09 8.93 -5.44
C SER A 194 -14.52 8.61 -5.87
N GLY A 195 -15.06 7.56 -5.32
CA GLY A 195 -16.42 7.12 -5.61
C GLY A 195 -17.11 6.52 -4.40
N LYS A 196 -18.43 6.37 -4.53
CA LYS A 196 -19.26 5.59 -3.61
C LYS A 196 -19.75 4.37 -4.36
N VAL A 197 -19.65 3.22 -3.72
CA VAL A 197 -20.23 2.00 -4.24
C VAL A 197 -21.55 1.77 -3.50
N LYS A 198 -22.61 1.58 -4.27
CA LYS A 198 -23.92 1.11 -3.78
C LYS A 198 -24.44 0.15 -4.83
N GLU A 199 -24.05 -1.11 -4.70
CA GLU A 199 -24.46 -2.15 -5.62
C GLU A 199 -25.18 -3.27 -4.90
N LEU A 200 -26.24 -3.79 -5.55
CA LEU A 200 -26.87 -5.04 -5.22
C LEU A 200 -26.51 -6.03 -6.33
N LEU A 201 -25.68 -7.00 -6.03
CA LEU A 201 -25.26 -8.05 -6.96
C LEU A 201 -26.14 -9.28 -6.69
N VAL A 202 -26.94 -9.67 -7.66
CA VAL A 202 -27.76 -10.89 -7.59
C VAL A 202 -27.14 -11.93 -8.53
N LEU A 203 -26.52 -12.95 -7.95
CA LEU A 203 -25.99 -14.08 -8.71
C LEU A 203 -26.95 -15.25 -8.61
N ASN A 204 -27.72 -15.49 -9.66
CA ASN A 204 -28.55 -16.66 -9.77
C ASN A 204 -27.71 -17.87 -10.22
N TYR A 205 -27.44 -18.80 -9.31
CA TYR A 205 -26.82 -20.09 -9.65
C TYR A 205 -27.92 -21.14 -9.83
N VAL A 206 -28.18 -21.53 -11.07
CA VAL A 206 -28.93 -22.74 -11.35
C VAL A 206 -27.93 -23.90 -11.44
N LEU A 207 -27.66 -24.57 -10.34
CA LEU A 207 -27.01 -25.89 -10.37
C LEU A 207 -28.02 -26.89 -10.96
N ARG A 208 -27.93 -27.14 -12.25
CA ARG A 208 -28.55 -28.34 -12.82
C ARG A 208 -27.68 -29.54 -12.43
N LEU A 209 -28.17 -30.31 -11.46
CA LEU A 209 -27.73 -31.69 -11.25
C LEU A 209 -28.29 -32.60 -12.34
#